data_415c9ff690c84c2dcf64ea77ca9adda2
#
_entry.id   415c9ff690c84c2dcf64ea77ca9adda2
#
_cell.length_a   1.000
_cell.length_b   1.000
_cell.length_c   1.000
_cell.angle_alpha   90.00
_cell.angle_beta   90.00
_cell.angle_gamma   90.00
#
_symmetry.space_group_name_H-M   'P 1'
#
loop_
_entity.id
_entity.type
_entity.pdbx_description
1 polymer ?
#
loop_
_entity_poly.entity_id
_entity_poly.type
_entity_poly.pdbx_seq_one_letter_code
_entity_poly.pdbx_strand_id
1 'polypeptide(L)'
;MSEYKGIKGFQVQTRTEDPSPTEVQTGDFYYNSTTGQFKTINSGGAPIGAWASGADTNTEAGQRGSASRSSTSSAFVSGGFDMISPPPPSVTTNAETYDGTSWTEGSNQPGTNRIGAAWGAVNSYVTAGGSTGISGAPINPYAFEYNGTSFSNGGQLNNARRNA
;
A
#
# COMPACT_ATOMS: atom_id res chain seq x y z
N MET A 1 -33.38 0.73 32.94
CA MET A 1 -33.28 -0.47 32.06
C MET A 1 -34.21 -0.23 30.89
N SER A 2 -33.68 -0.01 29.69
CA SER A 2 -34.49 0.12 28.51
C SER A 2 -35.15 -1.22 28.21
N GLU A 3 -36.46 -1.24 28.08
CA GLU A 3 -37.20 -2.46 27.78
C GLU A 3 -36.92 -2.97 26.41
N TYR A 4 -36.21 -4.04 26.28
CA TYR A 4 -36.00 -4.82 25.04
C TYR A 4 -37.31 -5.46 24.48
N LYS A 5 -38.42 -5.30 25.20
CA LYS A 5 -39.70 -5.96 24.89
C LYS A 5 -40.42 -5.49 23.62
N GLY A 6 -39.96 -4.41 22.99
CA GLY A 6 -40.59 -3.84 21.80
C GLY A 6 -39.85 -4.05 20.50
N ILE A 7 -38.62 -4.60 20.52
CA ILE A 7 -37.83 -4.77 19.33
C ILE A 7 -38.23 -6.06 18.60
N LYS A 8 -39.17 -5.94 17.71
CA LYS A 8 -39.59 -7.02 16.80
C LYS A 8 -38.70 -6.94 15.52
N GLY A 9 -37.48 -7.41 15.63
CA GLY A 9 -36.54 -7.45 14.51
C GLY A 9 -35.73 -6.14 14.36
N PHE A 10 -34.53 -6.26 13.84
CA PHE A 10 -33.72 -5.12 13.42
C PHE A 10 -34.13 -4.71 12.02
N GLN A 11 -34.66 -3.51 11.84
CA GLN A 11 -34.74 -2.94 10.51
C GLN A 11 -33.44 -2.20 10.25
N VAL A 12 -32.70 -2.66 9.25
CA VAL A 12 -31.56 -1.90 8.74
C VAL A 12 -32.08 -0.68 8.02
N GLN A 13 -31.63 0.49 8.43
CA GLN A 13 -32.01 1.73 7.76
C GLN A 13 -31.49 1.71 6.33
N THR A 14 -32.38 1.90 5.36
CA THR A 14 -32.03 2.05 3.96
C THR A 14 -31.92 3.54 3.62
N ARG A 15 -30.80 3.93 3.04
CA ARG A 15 -30.52 5.30 2.59
C ARG A 15 -30.08 5.30 1.12
N THR A 16 -30.31 6.40 0.42
CA THR A 16 -29.85 6.60 -0.96
C THR A 16 -28.46 7.25 -1.02
N GLU A 17 -28.02 7.83 0.09
CA GLU A 17 -26.72 8.52 0.24
C GLU A 17 -26.12 8.20 1.62
N ASP A 18 -24.86 8.55 1.80
CA ASP A 18 -24.19 8.41 3.08
C ASP A 18 -24.66 9.51 4.04
N PRO A 19 -24.97 9.18 5.30
CA PRO A 19 -25.47 10.15 6.26
C PRO A 19 -24.40 11.17 6.64
N SER A 20 -24.84 12.37 7.02
CA SER A 20 -23.95 13.37 7.58
C SER A 20 -23.47 12.96 8.98
N PRO A 21 -22.30 13.44 9.44
CA PRO A 21 -21.77 13.13 10.77
C PRO A 21 -22.69 13.53 11.93
N THR A 22 -23.62 14.44 11.71
CA THR A 22 -24.58 14.92 12.71
C THR A 22 -25.79 14.01 12.85
N GLU A 23 -26.04 13.12 11.89
CA GLU A 23 -27.22 12.24 11.85
C GLU A 23 -26.96 10.84 12.36
N VAL A 24 -25.70 10.49 12.65
CA VAL A 24 -25.27 9.14 12.95
C VAL A 24 -24.33 9.09 14.15
N GLN A 25 -24.27 7.92 14.79
CA GLN A 25 -23.36 7.63 15.90
C GLN A 25 -22.40 6.51 15.52
N THR A 26 -21.27 6.47 16.18
CA THR A 26 -20.32 5.37 16.04
C THR A 26 -20.99 4.04 16.40
N GLY A 27 -20.89 3.09 15.50
CA GLY A 27 -21.52 1.78 15.65
C GLY A 27 -22.84 1.62 14.90
N ASP A 28 -23.43 2.70 14.39
CA ASP A 28 -24.60 2.61 13.51
C ASP A 28 -24.21 1.88 12.21
N PHE A 29 -25.16 1.17 11.64
CA PHE A 29 -24.99 0.62 10.32
C PHE A 29 -26.27 0.74 9.47
N TYR A 30 -26.10 0.84 8.16
CA TYR A 30 -27.17 1.09 7.21
C TYR A 30 -26.90 0.41 5.87
N TYR A 31 -27.93 0.31 5.06
CA TYR A 31 -27.83 -0.14 3.66
C TYR A 31 -27.93 1.06 2.73
N ASN A 32 -26.89 1.29 1.92
CA ASN A 32 -26.91 2.30 0.87
C ASN A 32 -27.46 1.67 -0.41
N SER A 33 -28.69 2.04 -0.80
CA SER A 33 -29.40 1.45 -1.94
C SER A 33 -28.83 1.92 -3.29
N THR A 34 -28.13 3.04 -3.33
CA THR A 34 -27.48 3.54 -4.54
C THR A 34 -26.22 2.74 -4.88
N THR A 35 -25.43 2.39 -3.86
CA THR A 35 -24.21 1.60 -4.05
C THR A 35 -24.42 0.10 -3.87
N GLY A 36 -25.57 -0.31 -3.35
CA GLY A 36 -25.86 -1.73 -3.04
C GLY A 36 -25.06 -2.29 -1.86
N GLN A 37 -24.57 -1.46 -0.96
CA GLN A 37 -23.64 -1.86 0.09
C GLN A 37 -24.21 -1.65 1.50
N PHE A 38 -23.90 -2.58 2.40
CA PHE A 38 -24.01 -2.35 3.83
C PHE A 38 -22.79 -1.55 4.30
N LYS A 39 -23.03 -0.51 5.09
CA LYS A 39 -22.00 0.38 5.62
C LYS A 39 -22.17 0.55 7.13
N THR A 40 -21.08 0.74 7.84
CA THR A 40 -21.06 1.01 9.28
C THR A 40 -20.36 2.33 9.55
N ILE A 41 -20.73 2.97 10.65
CA ILE A 41 -20.20 4.26 11.08
C ILE A 41 -19.08 4.02 12.08
N ASN A 42 -17.91 4.55 11.77
CA ASN A 42 -16.75 4.58 12.66
C ASN A 42 -16.68 5.91 13.42
N SER A 43 -15.68 6.07 14.29
CA SER A 43 -15.47 7.31 15.05
C SER A 43 -15.47 8.54 14.12
N GLY A 44 -16.22 9.57 14.48
CA GLY A 44 -16.38 10.80 13.67
C GLY A 44 -17.52 10.78 12.67
N GLY A 45 -18.38 9.74 12.67
CA GLY A 45 -19.55 9.67 11.80
C GLY A 45 -19.24 9.35 10.33
N ALA A 46 -17.98 9.08 10.00
CA ALA A 46 -17.62 8.67 8.64
C ALA A 46 -17.88 7.17 8.42
N PRO A 47 -18.46 6.78 7.27
CA PRO A 47 -18.60 5.36 6.92
C PRO A 47 -17.23 4.70 6.86
N ILE A 48 -17.13 3.46 7.37
CA ILE A 48 -15.90 2.70 7.21
C ILE A 48 -15.77 2.26 5.75
N GLY A 49 -14.79 2.86 5.09
CA GLY A 49 -14.09 2.40 3.93
C GLY A 49 -14.87 1.75 2.78
N ALA A 50 -14.95 2.43 1.66
CA ALA A 50 -15.08 1.77 0.37
C ALA A 50 -13.67 1.61 -0.23
N TRP A 51 -13.38 0.45 -0.81
CA TRP A 51 -12.22 0.29 -1.67
C TRP A 51 -12.51 0.98 -3.00
N ALA A 52 -11.60 1.83 -3.42
CA ALA A 52 -11.62 2.42 -4.75
C ALA A 52 -10.31 2.04 -5.47
N SER A 53 -10.37 1.89 -6.79
CA SER A 53 -9.18 1.75 -7.60
C SER A 53 -8.37 3.04 -7.54
N GLY A 54 -7.09 2.92 -7.23
CA GLY A 54 -6.13 4.01 -7.38
C GLY A 54 -5.53 4.05 -8.78
N ALA A 55 -4.60 4.97 -9.01
CA ALA A 55 -3.80 4.99 -10.23
C ALA A 55 -2.81 3.82 -10.26
N ASP A 56 -2.54 3.34 -11.46
CA ASP A 56 -1.52 2.31 -11.69
C ASP A 56 -0.11 2.90 -11.54
N THR A 57 0.84 2.08 -11.10
CA THR A 57 2.27 2.44 -11.10
C THR A 57 2.78 2.59 -12.53
N ASN A 58 3.73 3.51 -12.75
CA ASN A 58 4.31 3.73 -14.09
C ASN A 58 5.11 2.52 -14.58
N THR A 59 5.72 1.77 -13.67
CA THR A 59 6.45 0.55 -13.99
C THR A 59 5.65 -0.66 -13.53
N GLU A 60 5.28 -1.53 -14.46
CA GLU A 60 4.62 -2.79 -14.17
C GLU A 60 5.63 -3.80 -13.59
N ALA A 61 5.76 -3.81 -12.28
CA ALA A 61 6.68 -4.70 -11.60
C ALA A 61 6.04 -5.32 -10.36
N GLY A 62 6.27 -6.62 -10.19
CA GLY A 62 5.92 -7.36 -8.98
C GLY A 62 7.09 -7.44 -8.00
N GLN A 63 6.82 -7.94 -6.79
CA GLN A 63 7.84 -8.21 -5.78
C GLN A 63 8.70 -6.99 -5.43
N ARG A 64 8.07 -5.81 -5.41
CA ARG A 64 8.68 -4.52 -5.08
C ARG A 64 8.78 -4.35 -3.57
N GLY A 65 9.80 -3.61 -3.12
CA GLY A 65 9.81 -3.07 -1.77
C GLY A 65 8.80 -1.93 -1.64
N SER A 66 8.10 -1.84 -0.51
CA SER A 66 7.15 -0.77 -0.25
C SER A 66 7.39 -0.11 1.10
N ALA A 67 7.13 1.18 1.21
CA ALA A 67 7.18 1.88 2.48
C ALA A 67 6.07 1.40 3.40
N SER A 68 6.44 0.84 4.55
CA SER A 68 5.51 0.26 5.53
C SER A 68 4.78 1.30 6.38
N ARG A 69 5.24 2.55 6.38
CA ARG A 69 4.67 3.70 7.10
C ARG A 69 4.09 4.72 6.13
N SER A 70 3.30 4.25 5.20
CA SER A 70 2.63 5.07 4.20
C SER A 70 1.19 5.37 4.62
N SER A 71 0.57 6.34 3.96
CA SER A 71 -0.85 6.67 4.08
C SER A 71 -1.56 6.39 2.76
N THR A 72 -2.88 6.50 2.76
CA THR A 72 -3.69 6.40 1.52
C THR A 72 -3.41 7.53 0.52
N SER A 73 -2.80 8.61 0.97
CA SER A 73 -2.42 9.78 0.16
C SER A 73 -0.91 9.92 -0.03
N SER A 74 -0.12 8.94 0.41
CA SER A 74 1.34 9.03 0.29
C SER A 74 1.94 7.63 0.41
N ALA A 75 2.46 7.09 -0.67
CA ALA A 75 3.09 5.77 -0.71
C ALA A 75 4.39 5.79 -1.52
N PHE A 76 5.22 4.79 -1.32
CA PHE A 76 6.49 4.64 -2.01
C PHE A 76 6.75 3.16 -2.32
N VAL A 77 7.24 2.90 -3.53
CA VAL A 77 7.65 1.56 -3.95
C VAL A 77 8.99 1.64 -4.69
N SER A 78 9.80 0.61 -4.60
CA SER A 78 11.07 0.56 -5.33
C SER A 78 11.50 -0.86 -5.70
N GLY A 79 12.33 -0.95 -6.72
CA GLY A 79 12.87 -2.21 -7.22
C GLY A 79 11.80 -3.15 -7.76
N GLY A 80 12.08 -4.43 -7.69
CA GLY A 80 11.13 -5.46 -8.07
C GLY A 80 11.50 -6.19 -9.35
N PHE A 81 10.51 -6.85 -9.92
CA PHE A 81 10.65 -7.71 -11.08
C PHE A 81 9.63 -7.32 -12.14
N ASP A 82 10.12 -6.86 -13.26
CA ASP A 82 9.34 -6.53 -14.45
C ASP A 82 9.07 -7.82 -15.23
N MET A 83 7.80 -8.21 -15.32
CA MET A 83 7.38 -9.40 -16.05
C MET A 83 6.97 -9.11 -17.50
N ILE A 84 6.82 -7.84 -17.86
CA ILE A 84 6.20 -7.40 -19.11
C ILE A 84 7.22 -6.83 -20.09
N SER A 85 8.35 -6.37 -19.60
CA SER A 85 9.46 -5.94 -20.46
C SER A 85 9.77 -7.02 -21.49
N PRO A 86 10.12 -6.63 -22.75
CA PRO A 86 10.32 -7.63 -23.79
C PRO A 86 11.26 -8.72 -23.30
N PRO A 87 10.97 -9.99 -23.59
CA PRO A 87 11.74 -11.10 -23.06
C PRO A 87 13.25 -10.93 -23.27
N PRO A 88 14.07 -11.24 -22.26
CA PRO A 88 13.72 -11.87 -21.00
C PRO A 88 13.23 -10.87 -19.92
N PRO A 89 12.33 -11.32 -19.02
CA PRO A 89 11.94 -10.53 -17.87
C PRO A 89 13.16 -10.01 -17.10
N SER A 90 13.09 -8.81 -16.54
CA SER A 90 14.22 -8.16 -15.88
C SER A 90 13.88 -7.68 -14.47
N VAL A 91 14.90 -7.47 -13.65
CA VAL A 91 14.76 -6.76 -12.39
C VAL A 91 14.89 -5.27 -12.63
N THR A 92 14.07 -4.49 -11.92
CA THR A 92 14.08 -3.04 -12.04
C THR A 92 14.72 -2.38 -10.82
N THR A 93 15.30 -1.21 -11.04
CA THR A 93 15.78 -0.30 -9.97
C THR A 93 14.83 0.86 -9.73
N ASN A 94 13.77 0.96 -10.53
CA ASN A 94 12.84 2.08 -10.51
C ASN A 94 12.18 2.24 -9.14
N ALA A 95 12.01 3.48 -8.74
CA ALA A 95 11.28 3.85 -7.55
C ALA A 95 10.22 4.88 -7.89
N GLU A 96 9.07 4.76 -7.24
CA GLU A 96 7.92 5.61 -7.51
C GLU A 96 7.28 6.07 -6.22
N THR A 97 6.81 7.30 -6.22
CA THR A 97 6.05 7.94 -5.14
C THR A 97 4.62 8.16 -5.56
N TYR A 98 3.69 7.96 -4.63
CA TYR A 98 2.27 8.25 -4.79
C TYR A 98 1.88 9.46 -3.95
N ASP A 99 1.17 10.42 -4.54
CA ASP A 99 0.73 11.67 -3.91
C ASP A 99 -0.74 11.66 -3.44
N GLY A 100 -1.41 10.52 -3.56
CA GLY A 100 -2.84 10.39 -3.29
C GLY A 100 -3.69 10.37 -4.57
N THR A 101 -3.10 10.69 -5.71
CA THR A 101 -3.80 10.79 -7.01
C THR A 101 -3.07 10.01 -8.10
N SER A 102 -1.75 10.17 -8.17
CA SER A 102 -0.91 9.60 -9.23
C SER A 102 0.42 9.09 -8.70
N TRP A 103 1.03 8.20 -9.46
CA TRP A 103 2.40 7.75 -9.23
C TRP A 103 3.38 8.58 -10.06
N THR A 104 4.48 8.96 -9.46
CA THR A 104 5.57 9.70 -10.10
C THR A 104 6.87 8.94 -9.94
N GLU A 105 7.59 8.75 -11.03
CA GLU A 105 8.91 8.12 -11.03
C GLU A 105 9.94 9.04 -10.36
N GLY A 106 10.69 8.46 -9.45
CA GLY A 106 11.72 9.15 -8.70
C GLY A 106 13.13 8.68 -9.04
N SER A 107 14.06 8.96 -8.14
CA SER A 107 15.45 8.49 -8.24
C SER A 107 15.51 6.97 -8.12
N ASN A 108 16.19 6.32 -9.04
CA ASN A 108 16.39 4.88 -9.02
C ASN A 108 17.32 4.45 -7.87
N GLN A 109 17.07 3.28 -7.30
CA GLN A 109 17.98 2.71 -6.32
C GLN A 109 19.30 2.27 -6.99
N PRO A 110 20.45 2.31 -6.27
CA PRO A 110 21.77 2.05 -6.86
C PRO A 110 21.96 0.62 -7.40
N GLY A 111 21.13 -0.32 -7.01
CA GLY A 111 21.21 -1.70 -7.47
C GLY A 111 19.86 -2.40 -7.44
N THR A 112 19.78 -3.52 -8.14
CA THR A 112 18.56 -4.32 -8.23
C THR A 112 18.28 -5.03 -6.92
N ASN A 113 17.02 -5.00 -6.49
CA ASN A 113 16.55 -5.65 -5.29
C ASN A 113 15.15 -6.22 -5.53
N ARG A 114 15.07 -7.53 -5.63
CA ARG A 114 13.84 -8.29 -5.78
C ARG A 114 13.61 -9.13 -4.52
N ILE A 115 12.41 -9.09 -3.96
CA ILE A 115 12.05 -9.87 -2.77
C ILE A 115 12.95 -9.53 -1.56
N GLY A 116 13.45 -8.31 -1.47
CA GLY A 116 14.16 -7.82 -0.30
C GLY A 116 13.20 -7.32 0.79
N ALA A 117 13.72 -7.18 1.99
CA ALA A 117 13.01 -6.47 3.05
C ALA A 117 12.97 -4.98 2.76
N ALA A 118 11.86 -4.33 3.08
CA ALA A 118 11.70 -2.90 2.91
C ALA A 118 10.98 -2.30 4.11
N TRP A 119 11.44 -1.13 4.54
CA TRP A 119 10.94 -0.47 5.74
C TRP A 119 11.05 1.05 5.63
N GLY A 120 10.10 1.76 6.18
CA GLY A 120 10.20 3.21 6.33
C GLY A 120 8.97 3.96 5.84
N ALA A 121 9.15 5.26 5.70
CA ALA A 121 8.17 6.20 5.18
C ALA A 121 8.60 6.72 3.80
N VAL A 122 7.75 7.47 3.12
CA VAL A 122 7.99 8.01 1.77
C VAL A 122 9.27 8.84 1.67
N ASN A 123 9.67 9.50 2.73
CA ASN A 123 10.87 10.35 2.80
C ASN A 123 12.02 9.77 3.63
N SER A 124 11.87 8.56 4.12
CA SER A 124 12.87 7.87 4.93
C SER A 124 12.65 6.37 4.82
N TYR A 125 13.31 5.74 3.88
CA TYR A 125 13.05 4.36 3.47
C TYR A 125 14.36 3.60 3.35
N VAL A 126 14.36 2.36 3.76
CA VAL A 126 15.46 1.42 3.57
C VAL A 126 14.95 0.14 2.91
N THR A 127 15.73 -0.38 1.98
CA THR A 127 15.55 -1.72 1.43
C THR A 127 16.83 -2.50 1.60
N ALA A 128 16.74 -3.78 1.92
CA ALA A 128 17.92 -4.60 2.21
C ALA A 128 17.74 -6.06 1.77
N GLY A 129 18.82 -6.63 1.29
CA GLY A 129 18.84 -8.01 0.83
C GLY A 129 18.14 -8.21 -0.50
N GLY A 130 17.55 -9.38 -0.72
CA GLY A 130 16.85 -9.72 -1.94
C GLY A 130 17.72 -10.46 -2.96
N SER A 131 17.29 -10.45 -4.22
CA SER A 131 17.99 -11.09 -5.32
C SER A 131 18.34 -10.07 -6.41
N THR A 132 19.50 -10.24 -7.03
CA THR A 132 19.96 -9.36 -8.13
C THR A 132 19.35 -9.72 -9.46
N GLY A 133 18.54 -10.76 -9.55
CA GLY A 133 17.99 -11.23 -10.82
C GLY A 133 16.85 -12.23 -10.68
N ILE A 134 16.63 -12.98 -11.74
CA ILE A 134 15.60 -13.99 -11.88
C ILE A 134 16.01 -15.29 -11.13
N SER A 135 15.23 -16.34 -11.30
CA SER A 135 15.49 -17.66 -10.69
C SER A 135 16.96 -18.09 -10.79
N GLY A 136 17.57 -18.44 -9.65
CA GLY A 136 18.96 -18.81 -9.58
C GLY A 136 19.96 -17.65 -9.43
N ALA A 137 19.52 -16.41 -9.51
CA ALA A 137 20.39 -15.25 -9.33
C ALA A 137 20.94 -15.15 -7.90
N PRO A 138 22.12 -14.57 -7.69
CA PRO A 138 22.73 -14.40 -6.39
C PRO A 138 21.80 -13.62 -5.43
N ILE A 139 21.82 -14.04 -4.17
CA ILE A 139 21.22 -13.29 -3.07
C ILE A 139 22.19 -12.18 -2.71
N ASN A 140 21.68 -10.97 -2.54
CA ASN A 140 22.52 -9.82 -2.29
C ASN A 140 22.44 -9.39 -0.81
N PRO A 141 23.56 -8.95 -0.19
CA PRO A 141 23.56 -8.40 1.15
C PRO A 141 23.31 -6.88 1.20
N TYR A 142 23.25 -6.21 0.06
CA TYR A 142 23.23 -4.74 0.02
C TYR A 142 21.98 -4.16 0.63
N ALA A 143 22.14 -3.00 1.27
CA ALA A 143 21.06 -2.13 1.69
C ALA A 143 21.15 -0.79 0.95
N PHE A 144 20.00 -0.23 0.65
CA PHE A 144 19.87 1.09 0.04
C PHE A 144 18.95 1.95 0.91
N GLU A 145 19.37 3.18 1.15
CA GLU A 145 18.67 4.15 1.97
C GLU A 145 18.15 5.30 1.10
N TYR A 146 16.90 5.68 1.29
CA TYR A 146 16.26 6.78 0.58
C TYR A 146 15.92 7.90 1.56
N ASN A 147 16.31 9.12 1.23
CA ASN A 147 16.16 10.31 2.09
C ASN A 147 14.98 11.23 1.69
N GLY A 148 14.11 10.77 0.80
CA GLY A 148 13.00 11.56 0.26
C GLY A 148 13.33 12.18 -1.11
N THR A 149 14.58 12.15 -1.56
CA THR A 149 15.02 12.73 -2.84
C THR A 149 15.87 11.75 -3.66
N SER A 150 16.79 11.08 -3.02
CA SER A 150 17.75 10.19 -3.67
C SER A 150 18.09 8.99 -2.80
N PHE A 151 18.56 7.94 -3.45
CA PHE A 151 19.12 6.78 -2.78
C PHE A 151 20.63 6.96 -2.51
N SER A 152 21.07 6.35 -1.43
CA SER A 152 22.47 6.10 -1.12
C SER A 152 22.70 4.61 -0.79
N ASN A 153 23.94 4.17 -0.90
CA ASN A 153 24.32 2.86 -0.40
C ASN A 153 24.29 2.89 1.13
N GLY A 154 23.53 1.98 1.74
CA GLY A 154 23.59 1.68 3.16
C GLY A 154 24.70 0.68 3.47
N GLY A 155 24.69 0.12 4.65
CA GLY A 155 25.55 -0.99 5.01
C GLY A 155 25.22 -2.28 4.28
N GLN A 156 25.86 -3.36 4.68
CA GLN A 156 25.53 -4.70 4.19
C GLN A 156 24.99 -5.55 5.33
N LEU A 157 24.07 -6.45 5.00
CA LEU A 157 23.65 -7.50 5.91
C LEU A 157 24.82 -8.46 6.16
N ASN A 158 25.03 -8.87 7.39
CA ASN A 158 26.05 -9.86 7.73
C ASN A 158 25.86 -11.18 6.95
N ASN A 159 24.62 -11.53 6.69
CA ASN A 159 24.26 -12.67 5.86
C ASN A 159 23.28 -12.22 4.76
N ALA A 160 23.63 -12.48 3.51
CA ALA A 160 22.72 -12.23 2.40
C ALA A 160 21.44 -13.07 2.56
N ARG A 161 20.28 -12.44 2.34
CA ARG A 161 18.98 -13.10 2.49
C ARG A 161 17.92 -12.52 1.57
N ARG A 162 16.90 -13.31 1.29
CA ARG A 162 15.68 -12.91 0.58
C ARG A 162 14.44 -13.48 1.28
N ASN A 163 13.27 -12.98 0.94
CA ASN A 163 11.97 -13.40 1.54
C ASN A 163 11.94 -13.17 3.07
N ALA A 164 12.46 -12.06 3.53
CA ALA A 164 12.45 -11.67 4.94
C ALA A 164 11.25 -10.77 5.25
#